data_bb178e8e6586e5591e61217db99356c5
#
_entry.id   bb178e8e6586e5591e61217db99356c5
#
_cell.length_a   1.000
_cell.length_b   1.000
_cell.length_c   1.000
_cell.angle_alpha   90.00
_cell.angle_beta   90.00
_cell.angle_gamma   90.00
#
_symmetry.space_group_name_H-M   'P 1'
#
loop_
_entity.id
_entity.type
_entity.pdbx_description
1 polymer ?
#
loop_
_entity_poly.entity_id
_entity_poly.type
_entity_poly.pdbx_seq_one_letter_code
_entity_poly.pdbx_strand_id
1 'polypeptide(L)'
;TAELDAGQSMALADFIDAFGDGLLAQVRSQNPPVYDPEIEEGMADWKARQSLLDGLKRKPFKAQADAVHAVHKLLVDANQPAAVINAEMGTGKTMMAICAAALMQKTHPRTLVISPPHLVYKWRREILDTVPGAKVWVLNGPDTLRKLLMLRSTLGLKTEQPEFFVLGRVRMRMGFHWRPAFVKLRQLVDGQTFRIAACPDCLAPITREDGEGHPMPISADL
;
A
#
# COMPACT_ATOMS: atom_id res chain seq x y z
N THR A 1 11.18 46.88 17.45
CA THR A 1 11.98 46.40 16.29
C THR A 1 13.44 46.61 16.65
N ALA A 2 14.11 45.55 17.08
CA ALA A 2 15.56 45.56 17.29
C ALA A 2 16.23 45.44 15.91
N GLU A 3 16.92 46.51 15.49
CA GLU A 3 17.79 46.44 14.30
C GLU A 3 19.07 45.69 14.70
N LEU A 4 19.32 44.57 14.07
CA LEU A 4 20.59 43.86 14.19
C LEU A 4 21.66 44.61 13.39
N ASP A 5 22.67 45.10 14.09
CA ASP A 5 23.87 45.70 13.49
C ASP A 5 24.67 44.61 12.75
N ALA A 6 25.00 44.85 11.47
CA ALA A 6 25.60 43.87 10.56
C ALA A 6 27.05 43.49 10.95
N GLY A 7 27.24 42.89 12.12
CA GLY A 7 28.55 42.47 12.65
C GLY A 7 28.49 41.72 13.98
N GLN A 8 27.36 41.67 14.65
CA GLN A 8 27.23 40.96 15.92
C GLN A 8 26.70 39.54 15.71
N SER A 9 27.49 38.53 16.01
CA SER A 9 27.03 37.14 16.07
C SER A 9 26.22 36.93 17.36
N MET A 10 24.94 36.67 17.24
CA MET A 10 24.06 36.30 18.36
C MET A 10 24.10 34.81 18.55
N ALA A 11 24.13 34.30 19.79
CA ALA A 11 23.99 32.89 20.05
C ALA A 11 22.60 32.42 19.64
N LEU A 12 22.47 31.16 19.17
CA LEU A 12 21.20 30.58 18.69
C LEU A 12 20.09 30.68 19.76
N ALA A 13 20.45 30.47 21.03
CA ALA A 13 19.51 30.56 22.13
C ALA A 13 18.93 31.98 22.25
N ASP A 14 19.79 32.99 22.28
CA ASP A 14 19.39 34.42 22.37
C ASP A 14 18.53 34.84 21.15
N PHE A 15 18.84 34.31 19.96
CA PHE A 15 18.05 34.55 18.75
C PHE A 15 16.64 33.91 18.86
N ILE A 16 16.56 32.69 19.37
CA ILE A 16 15.25 32.01 19.56
C ILE A 16 14.43 32.74 20.62
N ASP A 17 15.07 33.21 21.71
CA ASP A 17 14.36 33.94 22.77
C ASP A 17 13.87 35.30 22.30
N ALA A 18 14.63 35.99 21.42
CA ALA A 18 14.26 37.32 20.93
C ALA A 18 13.27 37.31 19.75
N PHE A 19 13.35 36.32 18.87
CA PHE A 19 12.61 36.30 17.60
C PHE A 19 11.74 35.05 17.41
N GLY A 20 11.86 34.01 18.27
CA GLY A 20 11.21 32.73 18.09
C GLY A 20 9.70 32.82 17.99
N ASP A 21 9.04 33.58 18.84
CA ASP A 21 7.59 33.76 18.84
C ASP A 21 7.08 34.41 17.54
N GLY A 22 7.81 35.45 17.07
CA GLY A 22 7.48 36.12 15.81
C GLY A 22 7.65 35.22 14.58
N LEU A 23 8.73 34.43 14.55
CA LEU A 23 8.96 33.44 13.50
C LEU A 23 7.91 32.34 13.53
N LEU A 24 7.58 31.86 14.72
CA LEU A 24 6.56 30.81 14.89
C LEU A 24 5.18 31.30 14.42
N ALA A 25 4.81 32.53 14.77
CA ALA A 25 3.56 33.15 14.33
C ALA A 25 3.54 33.31 12.78
N GLN A 26 4.66 33.72 12.18
CA GLN A 26 4.76 33.86 10.74
C GLN A 26 4.69 32.49 10.02
N VAL A 27 5.38 31.48 10.52
CA VAL A 27 5.31 30.10 9.98
C VAL A 27 3.89 29.56 10.08
N ARG A 28 3.21 29.72 11.22
CA ARG A 28 1.83 29.29 11.42
C ARG A 28 0.84 30.00 10.49
N SER A 29 1.06 31.31 10.21
CA SER A 29 0.20 32.07 9.29
C SER A 29 0.36 31.64 7.83
N GLN A 30 1.57 31.28 7.43
CA GLN A 30 1.87 30.85 6.06
C GLN A 30 1.54 29.36 5.83
N ASN A 31 1.66 28.55 6.88
CA ASN A 31 1.40 27.11 6.84
C ASN A 31 0.49 26.73 8.01
N PRO A 32 -0.82 27.03 7.93
CA PRO A 32 -1.75 26.67 9.00
C PRO A 32 -1.77 25.15 9.17
N PRO A 33 -1.76 24.64 10.42
CA PRO A 33 -1.81 23.21 10.66
C PRO A 33 -3.10 22.62 10.10
N VAL A 34 -3.01 21.48 9.43
CA VAL A 34 -4.19 20.76 8.92
C VAL A 34 -5.10 20.30 10.06
N TYR A 35 -4.51 19.97 11.18
CA TYR A 35 -5.20 19.50 12.39
C TYR A 35 -4.63 20.20 13.62
N ASP A 36 -5.52 20.77 14.42
CA ASP A 36 -5.19 21.39 15.69
C ASP A 36 -5.98 20.69 16.81
N PRO A 37 -5.32 19.90 17.68
CA PRO A 37 -6.00 19.19 18.75
C PRO A 37 -6.71 20.11 19.75
N GLU A 38 -6.19 21.33 19.98
CA GLU A 38 -6.79 22.29 20.93
C GLU A 38 -8.15 22.80 20.43
N ILE A 39 -8.32 22.89 19.12
CA ILE A 39 -9.57 23.35 18.48
C ILE A 39 -10.53 22.20 18.22
N GLU A 40 -10.02 21.05 17.77
CA GLU A 40 -10.86 19.96 17.23
C GLU A 40 -11.27 18.93 18.28
N GLU A 41 -10.49 18.80 19.36
CA GLU A 41 -10.77 17.85 20.43
C GLU A 41 -12.15 18.15 21.04
N GLY A 42 -13.02 17.15 21.03
CA GLY A 42 -14.39 17.29 21.54
C GLY A 42 -15.47 17.61 20.50
N MET A 43 -15.11 17.96 19.26
CA MET A 43 -16.09 18.08 18.16
C MET A 43 -16.73 16.73 17.84
N ALA A 44 -17.92 16.75 17.24
CA ALA A 44 -18.68 15.52 16.96
C ALA A 44 -17.90 14.54 16.07
N ASP A 45 -17.28 15.03 15.00
CA ASP A 45 -16.49 14.20 14.08
C ASP A 45 -15.21 13.66 14.72
N TRP A 46 -14.57 14.47 15.57
CA TRP A 46 -13.44 14.01 16.36
C TRP A 46 -13.85 12.88 17.32
N LYS A 47 -14.95 13.05 18.05
CA LYS A 47 -15.48 12.03 18.97
C LYS A 47 -15.82 10.74 18.25
N ALA A 48 -16.42 10.83 17.06
CA ALA A 48 -16.75 9.66 16.26
C ALA A 48 -15.47 8.90 15.82
N ARG A 49 -14.44 9.60 15.37
CA ARG A 49 -13.14 9.01 15.02
C ARG A 49 -12.44 8.42 16.25
N GLN A 50 -12.43 9.16 17.36
CA GLN A 50 -11.81 8.70 18.61
C GLN A 50 -12.48 7.44 19.15
N SER A 51 -13.79 7.35 19.08
CA SER A 51 -14.52 6.14 19.45
C SER A 51 -14.11 4.90 18.64
N LEU A 52 -13.81 5.08 17.35
CA LEU A 52 -13.27 3.99 16.52
C LEU A 52 -11.86 3.58 16.97
N LEU A 53 -10.99 4.54 17.29
CA LEU A 53 -9.65 4.27 17.82
C LEU A 53 -9.70 3.56 19.17
N ASP A 54 -10.63 3.96 20.04
CA ASP A 54 -10.85 3.34 21.35
C ASP A 54 -11.39 1.91 21.25
N GLY A 55 -12.07 1.58 20.16
CA GLY A 55 -12.53 0.22 19.83
C GLY A 55 -11.44 -0.72 19.31
N LEU A 56 -10.23 -0.23 19.04
CA LEU A 56 -9.12 -1.07 18.60
C LEU A 56 -8.61 -1.92 19.78
N LYS A 57 -8.11 -3.14 19.48
CA LYS A 57 -7.51 -4.02 20.48
C LYS A 57 -6.28 -3.39 21.12
N ARG A 58 -5.47 -2.73 20.31
CA ARG A 58 -4.31 -1.95 20.74
C ARG A 58 -4.58 -0.49 20.42
N LYS A 59 -4.65 0.34 21.45
CA LYS A 59 -4.98 1.77 21.34
C LYS A 59 -3.73 2.59 21.06
N PRO A 60 -3.82 3.62 20.21
CA PRO A 60 -2.72 4.58 20.02
C PRO A 60 -2.56 5.45 21.28
N PHE A 61 -1.34 5.89 21.56
CA PHE A 61 -1.10 6.97 22.52
C PHE A 61 -1.67 8.30 21.99
N LYS A 62 -1.90 9.29 22.87
CA LYS A 62 -2.49 10.59 22.47
C LYS A 62 -1.78 11.21 21.28
N ALA A 63 -0.47 11.38 21.32
CA ALA A 63 0.29 11.94 20.20
C ALA A 63 0.20 11.14 18.88
N GLN A 64 0.05 9.81 18.98
CA GLN A 64 -0.20 8.95 17.82
C GLN A 64 -1.61 9.12 17.29
N ALA A 65 -2.60 9.25 18.19
CA ALA A 65 -3.99 9.50 17.82
C ALA A 65 -4.14 10.86 17.12
N ASP A 66 -3.49 11.90 17.63
CA ASP A 66 -3.47 13.22 17.01
C ASP A 66 -2.92 13.17 15.57
N ALA A 67 -1.80 12.47 15.37
CA ALA A 67 -1.26 12.24 14.03
C ALA A 67 -2.21 11.46 13.11
N VAL A 68 -2.94 10.49 13.65
CA VAL A 68 -3.94 9.71 12.91
C VAL A 68 -5.14 10.57 12.53
N HIS A 69 -5.63 11.42 13.42
CA HIS A 69 -6.68 12.39 13.12
C HIS A 69 -6.24 13.37 12.01
N ALA A 70 -5.01 13.87 12.09
CA ALA A 70 -4.44 14.74 11.06
C ALA A 70 -4.39 14.04 9.68
N VAL A 71 -3.92 12.79 9.63
CA VAL A 71 -3.89 11.99 8.40
C VAL A 71 -5.29 11.78 7.83
N HIS A 72 -6.27 11.44 8.69
CA HIS A 72 -7.66 11.27 8.25
C HIS A 72 -8.21 12.57 7.66
N LYS A 73 -8.04 13.69 8.36
CA LYS A 73 -8.50 15.00 7.91
C LYS A 73 -7.89 15.36 6.55
N LEU A 74 -6.58 15.14 6.39
CA LEU A 74 -5.88 15.42 5.14
C LEU A 74 -6.41 14.59 3.97
N LEU A 75 -6.58 13.28 4.17
CA LEU A 75 -6.98 12.36 3.10
C LEU A 75 -8.48 12.40 2.80
N VAL A 76 -9.32 12.52 3.83
CA VAL A 76 -10.78 12.41 3.70
C VAL A 76 -11.42 13.80 3.59
N ASP A 77 -11.17 14.69 4.56
CA ASP A 77 -11.88 15.98 4.62
C ASP A 77 -11.30 16.98 3.60
N ALA A 78 -9.96 17.04 3.48
CA ALA A 78 -9.27 17.88 2.50
C ALA A 78 -9.07 17.20 1.14
N ASN A 79 -9.50 15.95 0.99
CA ASN A 79 -9.41 15.14 -0.24
C ASN A 79 -8.01 15.15 -0.89
N GLN A 80 -6.97 15.14 -0.07
CA GLN A 80 -5.61 15.08 -0.58
C GLN A 80 -5.27 13.65 -1.02
N PRO A 81 -4.52 13.48 -2.12
CA PRO A 81 -4.20 12.16 -2.65
C PRO A 81 -3.19 11.38 -1.80
N ALA A 82 -2.45 12.06 -0.92
CA ALA A 82 -1.41 11.45 -0.11
C ALA A 82 -1.18 12.19 1.21
N ALA A 83 -0.69 11.45 2.21
CA ALA A 83 -0.20 11.97 3.47
C ALA A 83 1.14 11.32 3.82
N VAL A 84 2.06 12.08 4.43
CA VAL A 84 3.37 11.60 4.86
C VAL A 84 3.47 11.72 6.38
N ILE A 85 3.68 10.60 7.06
CA ILE A 85 3.99 10.58 8.50
C ILE A 85 5.52 10.62 8.64
N ASN A 86 6.06 11.82 8.88
CA ASN A 86 7.47 12.01 9.21
C ASN A 86 7.64 12.01 10.73
N ALA A 87 8.31 10.99 11.25
CA ALA A 87 8.51 10.79 12.67
C ALA A 87 9.78 9.97 12.93
N GLU A 88 10.37 10.11 14.11
CA GLU A 88 11.60 9.40 14.49
C GLU A 88 11.40 7.88 14.61
N MET A 89 12.50 7.14 14.68
CA MET A 89 12.45 5.71 14.91
C MET A 89 11.89 5.42 16.32
N GLY A 90 11.03 4.39 16.40
CA GLY A 90 10.41 4.02 17.68
C GLY A 90 9.08 4.73 18.02
N THR A 91 8.70 5.80 17.35
CA THR A 91 7.46 6.56 17.60
C THR A 91 6.16 5.82 17.26
N GLY A 92 6.26 4.65 16.64
CA GLY A 92 5.07 3.83 16.31
C GLY A 92 4.42 4.14 14.97
N LYS A 93 5.18 4.57 13.94
CA LYS A 93 4.66 4.84 12.58
C LYS A 93 3.78 3.73 12.03
N THR A 94 4.16 2.45 12.25
CA THR A 94 3.36 1.29 11.83
C THR A 94 1.98 1.31 12.50
N MET A 95 1.95 1.60 13.80
CA MET A 95 0.71 1.71 14.57
C MET A 95 -0.17 2.84 14.03
N MET A 96 0.40 4.03 13.82
CA MET A 96 -0.33 5.16 13.26
C MET A 96 -0.93 4.85 11.88
N ALA A 97 -0.16 4.21 10.99
CA ALA A 97 -0.64 3.81 9.67
C ALA A 97 -1.79 2.78 9.74
N ILE A 98 -1.71 1.81 10.66
CA ILE A 98 -2.79 0.82 10.88
C ILE A 98 -4.03 1.51 11.42
N CYS A 99 -3.89 2.42 12.39
CA CYS A 99 -5.00 3.19 12.94
C CYS A 99 -5.66 4.08 11.89
N ALA A 100 -4.88 4.77 11.06
CA ALA A 100 -5.39 5.59 9.96
C ALA A 100 -6.20 4.74 8.97
N ALA A 101 -5.70 3.56 8.59
CA ALA A 101 -6.43 2.62 7.74
C ALA A 101 -7.74 2.14 8.41
N ALA A 102 -7.71 1.89 9.72
CA ALA A 102 -8.90 1.48 10.48
C ALA A 102 -9.97 2.58 10.52
N LEU A 103 -9.61 3.85 10.65
CA LEU A 103 -10.57 4.96 10.57
C LEU A 103 -11.28 5.06 9.22
N MET A 104 -10.57 4.77 8.14
CA MET A 104 -11.09 4.84 6.77
C MET A 104 -11.84 3.56 6.33
N GLN A 105 -11.97 2.57 7.19
CA GLN A 105 -12.49 1.25 6.87
C GLN A 105 -13.92 1.25 6.32
N LYS A 106 -14.79 2.16 6.77
CA LYS A 106 -16.18 2.25 6.29
C LYS A 106 -16.25 2.66 4.82
N THR A 107 -15.34 3.52 4.38
CA THR A 107 -15.25 4.02 3.00
C THR A 107 -14.28 3.20 2.16
N HIS A 108 -13.20 2.74 2.76
CA HIS A 108 -12.11 2.00 2.13
C HIS A 108 -11.80 0.72 2.92
N PRO A 109 -12.64 -0.33 2.78
CA PRO A 109 -12.52 -1.54 3.59
C PRO A 109 -11.28 -2.39 3.24
N ARG A 110 -10.57 -2.06 2.17
CA ARG A 110 -9.37 -2.75 1.68
C ARG A 110 -8.16 -1.84 1.71
N THR A 111 -7.10 -2.32 2.35
CA THR A 111 -5.84 -1.58 2.48
C THR A 111 -4.69 -2.40 1.92
N LEU A 112 -3.91 -1.81 1.01
CA LEU A 112 -2.66 -2.39 0.52
C LEU A 112 -1.49 -1.81 1.31
N VAL A 113 -0.72 -2.68 1.95
CA VAL A 113 0.52 -2.33 2.63
C VAL A 113 1.69 -2.83 1.80
N ILE A 114 2.57 -1.91 1.38
CA ILE A 114 3.81 -2.25 0.68
C ILE A 114 4.97 -2.05 1.65
N SER A 115 5.71 -3.11 1.91
CA SER A 115 6.80 -3.09 2.89
C SER A 115 8.04 -3.84 2.41
N PRO A 116 9.22 -3.62 3.02
CA PRO A 116 10.37 -4.50 2.84
C PRO A 116 9.99 -5.96 3.16
N PRO A 117 10.52 -6.96 2.40
CA PRO A 117 10.11 -8.36 2.54
C PRO A 117 10.24 -8.94 3.96
N HIS A 118 11.27 -8.53 4.70
CA HIS A 118 11.51 -8.99 6.08
C HIS A 118 10.51 -8.42 7.10
N LEU A 119 9.79 -7.34 6.76
CA LEU A 119 8.78 -6.73 7.63
C LEU A 119 7.35 -7.21 7.37
N VAL A 120 7.10 -7.96 6.30
CA VAL A 120 5.75 -8.40 5.91
C VAL A 120 5.04 -9.16 7.02
N TYR A 121 5.71 -10.09 7.67
CA TYR A 121 5.12 -10.85 8.77
C TYR A 121 4.96 -10.02 10.05
N LYS A 122 5.83 -9.03 10.28
CA LYS A 122 5.66 -8.05 11.35
C LYS A 122 4.38 -7.24 11.13
N TRP A 123 4.16 -6.71 9.92
CA TRP A 123 2.93 -6.00 9.55
C TRP A 123 1.69 -6.86 9.78
N ARG A 124 1.71 -8.12 9.32
CA ARG A 124 0.60 -9.06 9.56
C ARG A 124 0.27 -9.18 11.05
N ARG A 125 1.26 -9.39 11.89
CA ARG A 125 1.08 -9.51 13.34
C ARG A 125 0.50 -8.23 13.93
N GLU A 126 1.11 -7.09 13.65
CA GLU A 126 0.68 -5.80 14.18
C GLU A 126 -0.77 -5.45 13.77
N ILE A 127 -1.18 -5.76 12.54
CA ILE A 127 -2.57 -5.57 12.09
C ILE A 127 -3.53 -6.45 12.89
N LEU A 128 -3.25 -7.74 13.05
CA LEU A 128 -4.09 -8.68 13.79
C LEU A 128 -4.18 -8.36 15.27
N ASP A 129 -3.09 -7.84 15.84
CA ASP A 129 -3.02 -7.40 17.24
C ASP A 129 -3.75 -6.07 17.48
N THR A 130 -3.96 -5.26 16.43
CA THR A 130 -4.54 -3.93 16.55
C THR A 130 -5.99 -3.87 16.11
N VAL A 131 -6.33 -4.41 14.93
CA VAL A 131 -7.66 -4.25 14.32
C VAL A 131 -8.54 -5.46 14.59
N PRO A 132 -9.69 -5.29 15.28
CA PRO A 132 -10.64 -6.38 15.49
C PRO A 132 -11.19 -6.94 14.17
N GLY A 133 -11.24 -8.26 14.03
CA GLY A 133 -11.82 -8.93 12.87
C GLY A 133 -11.05 -8.75 11.56
N ALA A 134 -9.84 -8.18 11.58
CA ALA A 134 -9.06 -7.96 10.37
C ALA A 134 -8.68 -9.26 9.68
N LYS A 135 -8.87 -9.30 8.35
CA LYS A 135 -8.38 -10.36 7.47
C LYS A 135 -7.10 -9.90 6.78
N VAL A 136 -6.02 -10.66 6.93
CA VAL A 136 -4.71 -10.26 6.41
C VAL A 136 -4.20 -11.26 5.38
N TRP A 137 -4.00 -10.77 4.15
CA TRP A 137 -3.43 -11.51 3.04
C TRP A 137 -1.93 -11.22 2.92
N VAL A 138 -1.08 -12.22 3.13
CA VAL A 138 0.37 -12.09 2.95
C VAL A 138 0.72 -12.43 1.50
N LEU A 139 1.24 -11.42 0.78
CA LEU A 139 1.61 -11.50 -0.62
C LEU A 139 3.16 -11.41 -0.76
N ASN A 140 3.87 -12.37 -0.15
CA ASN A 140 5.34 -12.37 -0.14
C ASN A 140 5.96 -13.74 -0.48
N GLY A 141 5.16 -14.79 -0.56
CA GLY A 141 5.59 -16.15 -0.85
C GLY A 141 5.55 -16.52 -2.34
N PRO A 142 5.96 -17.74 -2.69
CA PRO A 142 5.87 -18.26 -4.05
C PRO A 142 4.41 -18.42 -4.52
N ASP A 143 3.49 -18.52 -3.58
CA ASP A 143 2.04 -18.65 -3.80
C ASP A 143 1.33 -17.30 -4.04
N THR A 144 2.07 -16.18 -4.08
CA THR A 144 1.50 -14.83 -4.26
C THR A 144 0.64 -14.74 -5.50
N LEU A 145 1.11 -15.26 -6.65
CA LEU A 145 0.35 -15.21 -7.90
C LEU A 145 -0.97 -16.00 -7.78
N ARG A 146 -0.94 -17.19 -7.18
CA ARG A 146 -2.14 -17.99 -6.94
C ARG A 146 -3.16 -17.25 -6.07
N LYS A 147 -2.68 -16.58 -5.01
CA LYS A 147 -3.53 -15.75 -4.14
C LYS A 147 -4.14 -14.57 -4.90
N LEU A 148 -3.38 -13.89 -5.75
CA LEU A 148 -3.88 -12.81 -6.57
C LEU A 148 -4.95 -13.27 -7.56
N LEU A 149 -4.78 -14.43 -8.19
CA LEU A 149 -5.78 -15.03 -9.08
C LEU A 149 -7.07 -15.38 -8.32
N MET A 150 -6.95 -15.96 -7.12
CA MET A 150 -8.12 -16.20 -6.24
C MET A 150 -8.82 -14.90 -5.87
N LEU A 151 -8.07 -13.87 -5.47
CA LEU A 151 -8.63 -12.58 -5.06
C LEU A 151 -9.33 -11.86 -6.21
N ARG A 152 -8.88 -12.06 -7.46
CA ARG A 152 -9.50 -11.46 -8.64
C ARG A 152 -11.00 -11.71 -8.72
N SER A 153 -11.46 -12.91 -8.37
CA SER A 153 -12.88 -13.27 -8.39
C SER A 153 -13.70 -12.61 -7.26
N THR A 154 -13.04 -12.15 -6.19
CA THR A 154 -13.69 -11.59 -5.00
C THR A 154 -13.54 -10.06 -4.88
N LEU A 155 -12.71 -9.41 -5.70
CA LEU A 155 -12.44 -7.98 -5.60
C LEU A 155 -13.66 -7.09 -5.80
N GLY A 156 -14.64 -7.52 -6.59
CA GLY A 156 -15.90 -6.80 -6.80
C GLY A 156 -16.93 -6.97 -5.67
N LEU A 157 -16.71 -7.90 -4.74
CA LEU A 157 -17.64 -8.15 -3.65
C LEU A 157 -17.39 -7.17 -2.50
N LYS A 158 -18.48 -6.69 -1.87
CA LYS A 158 -18.35 -5.94 -0.61
C LYS A 158 -17.80 -6.87 0.46
N THR A 159 -16.85 -6.36 1.23
CA THR A 159 -16.34 -7.06 2.42
C THR A 159 -16.94 -6.41 3.67
N GLU A 160 -17.39 -7.23 4.60
CA GLU A 160 -17.88 -6.77 5.90
C GLU A 160 -16.75 -6.59 6.91
N GLN A 161 -15.61 -7.23 6.63
CA GLN A 161 -14.42 -7.20 7.48
C GLN A 161 -13.31 -6.36 6.86
N PRO A 162 -12.48 -5.70 7.69
CA PRO A 162 -11.29 -5.02 7.19
C PRO A 162 -10.33 -6.00 6.54
N GLU A 163 -10.02 -5.78 5.26
CA GLU A 163 -9.06 -6.60 4.53
C GLU A 163 -7.76 -5.84 4.31
N PHE A 164 -6.66 -6.45 4.74
CA PHE A 164 -5.32 -5.93 4.54
C PHE A 164 -4.52 -6.88 3.62
N PHE A 165 -3.87 -6.28 2.63
CA PHE A 165 -3.00 -6.99 1.70
C PHE A 165 -1.57 -6.54 1.96
N VAL A 166 -0.74 -7.39 2.52
CA VAL A 166 0.65 -7.06 2.85
C VAL A 166 1.58 -7.62 1.79
N LEU A 167 2.13 -6.73 0.98
CA LEU A 167 2.98 -7.05 -0.18
C LEU A 167 4.44 -6.70 0.12
N GLY A 168 5.33 -7.67 -0.07
CA GLY A 168 6.77 -7.40 -0.09
C GLY A 168 7.16 -6.64 -1.36
N ARG A 169 7.81 -5.47 -1.23
CA ARG A 169 8.13 -4.59 -2.38
C ARG A 169 8.91 -5.28 -3.51
N VAL A 170 9.71 -6.30 -3.19
CA VAL A 170 10.44 -7.08 -4.20
C VAL A 170 9.48 -7.86 -5.10
N ARG A 171 8.33 -8.28 -4.55
CA ARG A 171 7.29 -8.99 -5.33
C ARG A 171 6.54 -8.09 -6.31
N MET A 172 6.60 -6.78 -6.16
CA MET A 172 6.06 -5.84 -7.16
C MET A 172 6.81 -5.90 -8.49
N ARG A 173 8.06 -6.40 -8.47
CA ARG A 173 8.88 -6.63 -9.66
C ARG A 173 8.65 -8.00 -10.29
N MET A 174 7.62 -8.74 -9.87
CA MET A 174 7.22 -9.97 -10.57
C MET A 174 6.82 -9.55 -11.97
N GLY A 175 7.68 -9.88 -12.93
CA GLY A 175 7.40 -9.73 -14.34
C GLY A 175 6.23 -10.64 -14.74
N PHE A 176 5.89 -10.60 -16.01
CA PHE A 176 4.93 -11.51 -16.61
C PHE A 176 5.25 -12.95 -16.23
N HIS A 177 4.22 -13.70 -15.87
CA HIS A 177 4.32 -15.15 -15.85
C HIS A 177 4.42 -15.61 -17.31
N TRP A 178 5.66 -15.74 -17.78
CA TRP A 178 5.94 -16.30 -19.10
C TRP A 178 5.52 -17.75 -19.11
N ARG A 179 4.43 -18.05 -19.82
CA ARG A 179 4.13 -19.40 -20.25
C ARG A 179 4.72 -19.57 -21.63
N PRO A 180 5.27 -20.75 -21.94
CA PRO A 180 5.66 -21.04 -23.32
C PRO A 180 4.44 -20.86 -24.21
N ALA A 181 4.56 -20.14 -25.30
CA ALA A 181 3.47 -19.97 -26.27
C ALA A 181 3.08 -21.31 -26.89
N PHE A 182 4.02 -22.23 -26.95
CA PHE A 182 3.84 -23.57 -27.43
C PHE A 182 4.80 -24.54 -26.75
N VAL A 183 4.49 -25.85 -26.81
CA VAL A 183 5.39 -26.94 -26.46
C VAL A 183 5.77 -27.66 -27.73
N LYS A 184 6.98 -28.28 -27.76
CA LYS A 184 7.46 -29.08 -28.91
C LYS A 184 6.97 -30.50 -28.76
N LEU A 185 6.10 -30.97 -29.65
CA LEU A 185 5.70 -32.35 -29.75
C LEU A 185 6.45 -33.05 -30.91
N ARG A 186 6.72 -34.35 -30.70
CA ARG A 186 7.24 -35.19 -31.76
C ARG A 186 6.06 -35.88 -32.46
N GLN A 187 5.97 -35.70 -33.75
CA GLN A 187 4.97 -36.36 -34.59
C GLN A 187 5.69 -37.22 -35.62
N LEU A 188 5.26 -38.45 -35.75
CA LEU A 188 5.77 -39.37 -36.79
C LEU A 188 4.85 -39.24 -38.02
N VAL A 189 5.40 -38.83 -39.14
CA VAL A 189 4.71 -38.77 -40.46
C VAL A 189 5.58 -39.48 -41.46
N ASP A 190 5.07 -40.49 -42.15
CA ASP A 190 5.75 -41.28 -43.18
C ASP A 190 7.12 -41.82 -42.73
N GLY A 191 7.23 -42.28 -41.48
CA GLY A 191 8.47 -42.81 -40.91
C GLY A 191 9.51 -41.76 -40.49
N GLN A 192 9.26 -40.49 -40.71
CA GLN A 192 10.12 -39.38 -40.26
C GLN A 192 9.53 -38.67 -39.04
N THR A 193 10.40 -38.30 -38.11
CA THR A 193 10.00 -37.59 -36.89
C THR A 193 10.12 -36.09 -37.10
N PHE A 194 9.00 -35.41 -37.04
CA PHE A 194 8.93 -33.95 -37.07
C PHE A 194 8.65 -33.38 -35.68
N ARG A 195 9.18 -32.20 -35.42
CA ARG A 195 8.84 -31.43 -34.21
C ARG A 195 7.84 -30.36 -34.58
N ILE A 196 6.65 -30.45 -34.01
CA ILE A 196 5.56 -29.50 -34.24
C ILE A 196 5.29 -28.67 -32.99
N ALA A 197 4.79 -27.45 -33.20
CA ALA A 197 4.30 -26.60 -32.11
C ALA A 197 2.90 -27.04 -31.67
N ALA A 198 2.69 -27.19 -30.37
CA ALA A 198 1.41 -27.57 -29.79
C ALA A 198 1.03 -26.68 -28.63
N CYS A 199 -0.27 -26.57 -28.37
CA CYS A 199 -0.79 -25.85 -27.22
C CYS A 199 -0.22 -26.44 -25.91
N PRO A 200 0.32 -25.61 -24.99
CA PRO A 200 0.88 -26.10 -23.74
C PRO A 200 -0.15 -26.68 -22.79
N ASP A 201 -1.45 -26.37 -22.96
CA ASP A 201 -2.51 -26.80 -22.06
C ASP A 201 -3.18 -28.10 -22.55
N CYS A 202 -3.56 -28.19 -23.84
CA CYS A 202 -4.30 -29.32 -24.40
C CYS A 202 -3.48 -30.18 -25.37
N LEU A 203 -2.25 -29.82 -25.68
CA LEU A 203 -1.34 -30.48 -26.60
C LEU A 203 -1.86 -30.59 -28.05
N ALA A 204 -2.93 -29.88 -28.40
CA ALA A 204 -3.39 -29.81 -29.77
C ALA A 204 -2.32 -29.12 -30.67
N PRO A 205 -2.06 -29.65 -31.88
CA PRO A 205 -1.17 -29.00 -32.82
C PRO A 205 -1.61 -27.57 -33.14
N ILE A 206 -0.67 -26.63 -33.17
CA ILE A 206 -0.93 -25.29 -33.64
C ILE A 206 -0.74 -25.32 -35.16
N THR A 207 -1.78 -24.92 -35.87
CA THR A 207 -1.82 -24.99 -37.32
C THR A 207 -1.82 -23.61 -37.96
N ARG A 208 -1.34 -23.51 -39.17
CA ARG A 208 -1.58 -22.39 -40.10
C ARG A 208 -2.26 -22.91 -41.33
N GLU A 209 -3.02 -22.09 -42.01
CA GLU A 209 -3.59 -22.45 -43.32
C GLU A 209 -2.47 -22.41 -44.38
N ASP A 210 -2.48 -23.39 -45.25
CA ASP A 210 -1.66 -23.37 -46.47
C ASP A 210 -2.31 -22.49 -47.57
N GLY A 211 -1.69 -22.41 -48.76
CA GLY A 211 -2.23 -21.63 -49.85
C GLY A 211 -3.56 -22.14 -50.41
N GLU A 212 -4.00 -23.34 -50.02
CA GLU A 212 -5.24 -24.00 -50.43
C GLU A 212 -6.30 -24.04 -49.30
N GLY A 213 -5.99 -23.45 -48.12
CA GLY A 213 -6.89 -23.38 -47.01
C GLY A 213 -6.89 -24.61 -46.08
N HIS A 214 -5.95 -25.54 -46.25
CA HIS A 214 -5.81 -26.71 -45.37
C HIS A 214 -4.97 -26.39 -44.14
N PRO A 215 -5.38 -26.87 -42.92
CA PRO A 215 -4.63 -26.67 -41.70
C PRO A 215 -3.34 -27.49 -41.68
N MET A 216 -2.20 -26.82 -41.70
CA MET A 216 -0.86 -27.42 -41.60
C MET A 216 -0.23 -27.16 -40.23
N PRO A 217 0.32 -28.18 -39.54
CA PRO A 217 1.04 -27.98 -38.30
C PRO A 217 2.24 -27.05 -38.47
N ILE A 218 2.46 -26.15 -37.52
CA ILE A 218 3.63 -25.28 -37.51
C ILE A 218 4.83 -26.06 -36.99
N SER A 219 5.94 -26.04 -37.76
CA SER A 219 7.21 -26.59 -37.30
C SER A 219 7.70 -25.85 -36.03
N ALA A 220 8.18 -26.61 -35.05
CA ALA A 220 8.79 -26.08 -33.83
C ALA A 220 10.32 -25.98 -33.92
N ASP A 221 10.91 -26.33 -35.07
CA ASP A 221 12.33 -26.16 -35.35
C ASP A 221 12.50 -24.83 -36.12
N LEU A 222 12.72 -23.77 -35.36
CA LEU A 222 13.16 -22.46 -35.81
C LEU A 222 14.61 -22.28 -35.40
#